data_00546614aaf34a68f517689fbd325ff5
#
_entry.id   00546614aaf34a68f517689fbd325ff5
#
_cell.length_a   1.000
_cell.length_b   1.000
_cell.length_c   1.000
_cell.angle_alpha   90.00
_cell.angle_beta   90.00
_cell.angle_gamma   90.00
#
_symmetry.space_group_name_H-M   'P 1'
#
loop_
_entity.id
_entity.type
_entity.pdbx_description
1 polymer ?
#
loop_
_entity_poly.entity_id
_entity_poly.type
_entity_poly.pdbx_seq_one_letter_code
_entity_poly.pdbx_strand_id
1 'polypeptide(L)'
;SAIMSMGINMQWGYAGIFNVGIMGFTALGGLAAVLVSHSPIVDAWNAGGSGIILSLFILIILSGVVYFLNNILKSNKYKIWIIIFVIVIGYILLNIIYRPSVISIESVNPSLTGWLGGLGLPIIFSWLVGGLFAAGVAFAIGKVTLGLRSDYLAIATLGISEIIISVLKSEEW
;
A
#
# COMPACT_ATOMS: atom_id res chain seq x y z
N SER A 1 5.27 -8.25 21.63
CA SER A 1 4.07 -8.54 22.48
C SER A 1 3.79 -7.43 23.51
N ALA A 2 4.78 -6.95 24.29
CA ALA A 2 4.57 -5.91 25.32
C ALA A 2 4.01 -4.58 24.74
N ILE A 3 4.58 -4.09 23.64
CA ILE A 3 4.09 -2.86 22.96
C ILE A 3 2.65 -3.03 22.47
N MET A 4 2.31 -4.19 21.95
CA MET A 4 0.96 -4.50 21.48
C MET A 4 -0.04 -4.52 22.63
N SER A 5 0.31 -5.15 23.76
CA SER A 5 -0.57 -5.16 24.94
C SER A 5 -0.74 -3.78 25.57
N MET A 6 0.30 -2.93 25.54
CA MET A 6 0.16 -1.52 25.92
C MET A 6 -0.81 -0.78 25.01
N GLY A 7 -0.71 -0.95 23.68
CA GLY A 7 -1.64 -0.35 22.73
C GLY A 7 -3.08 -0.79 22.94
N ILE A 8 -3.31 -2.08 23.20
CA ILE A 8 -4.64 -2.62 23.50
C ILE A 8 -5.17 -2.02 24.81
N ASN A 9 -4.35 -1.95 25.85
CA ASN A 9 -4.75 -1.38 27.13
C ASN A 9 -5.13 0.11 27.01
N MET A 10 -4.42 0.87 26.17
CA MET A 10 -4.78 2.27 25.90
C MET A 10 -6.14 2.37 25.20
N GLN A 11 -6.44 1.50 24.24
CA GLN A 11 -7.72 1.51 23.52
C GLN A 11 -8.88 1.04 24.41
N TRP A 12 -8.74 -0.09 25.06
CA TRP A 12 -9.82 -0.69 25.86
C TRP A 12 -9.92 -0.07 27.27
N GLY A 13 -8.77 0.12 27.93
CA GLY A 13 -8.74 0.60 29.30
C GLY A 13 -8.99 2.10 29.44
N TYR A 14 -8.31 2.92 28.63
CA TYR A 14 -8.43 4.37 28.75
C TYR A 14 -9.47 4.99 27.82
N ALA A 15 -9.50 4.59 26.55
CA ALA A 15 -10.40 5.17 25.56
C ALA A 15 -11.78 4.51 25.51
N GLY A 16 -11.96 3.33 26.13
CA GLY A 16 -13.22 2.57 26.06
C GLY A 16 -13.58 2.08 24.65
N ILE A 17 -12.60 2.04 23.76
CA ILE A 17 -12.78 1.66 22.35
C ILE A 17 -12.50 0.17 22.19
N PHE A 18 -13.53 -0.60 21.91
CA PHE A 18 -13.43 -2.04 21.70
C PHE A 18 -13.02 -2.35 20.25
N ASN A 19 -11.71 -2.28 19.96
CA ASN A 19 -11.16 -2.57 18.64
C ASN A 19 -10.58 -3.98 18.60
N VAL A 20 -11.13 -4.86 17.77
CA VAL A 20 -10.69 -6.25 17.58
C VAL A 20 -9.76 -6.38 16.37
N GLY A 21 -9.69 -5.36 15.51
CA GLY A 21 -8.93 -5.36 14.27
C GLY A 21 -7.41 -5.17 14.39
N ILE A 22 -6.83 -5.30 15.57
CA ILE A 22 -5.42 -4.99 15.84
C ILE A 22 -4.47 -5.86 15.00
N MET A 23 -4.84 -7.11 14.74
CA MET A 23 -4.03 -8.05 13.94
C MET A 23 -3.80 -7.58 12.52
N GLY A 24 -4.82 -7.01 11.85
CA GLY A 24 -4.68 -6.45 10.50
C GLY A 24 -3.70 -5.28 10.44
N PHE A 25 -3.77 -4.37 11.40
CA PHE A 25 -2.83 -3.24 11.47
C PHE A 25 -1.41 -3.69 11.79
N THR A 26 -1.26 -4.71 12.64
CA THR A 26 0.04 -5.30 12.95
C THR A 26 0.65 -5.98 11.73
N ALA A 27 -0.16 -6.68 10.93
CA ALA A 27 0.28 -7.31 9.69
C ALA A 27 0.75 -6.27 8.65
N LEU A 28 -0.02 -5.18 8.47
CA LEU A 28 0.39 -4.07 7.59
C LEU A 28 1.69 -3.39 8.04
N GLY A 29 1.83 -3.13 9.33
CA GLY A 29 3.05 -2.55 9.89
C GLY A 29 4.25 -3.48 9.73
N GLY A 30 4.05 -4.78 9.93
CA GLY A 30 5.06 -5.81 9.71
C GLY A 30 5.51 -5.88 8.25
N LEU A 31 4.58 -5.90 7.30
CA LEU A 31 4.87 -5.86 5.87
C LEU A 31 5.70 -4.62 5.51
N ALA A 32 5.26 -3.43 5.91
CA ALA A 32 5.97 -2.19 5.63
C ALA A 32 7.39 -2.20 6.24
N ALA A 33 7.55 -2.75 7.45
CA ALA A 33 8.85 -2.88 8.09
C ALA A 33 9.78 -3.85 7.32
N VAL A 34 9.27 -4.98 6.83
CA VAL A 34 10.02 -5.93 6.01
C VAL A 34 10.46 -5.31 4.69
N LEU A 35 9.55 -4.61 3.98
CA LEU A 35 9.88 -3.92 2.73
C LEU A 35 10.98 -2.86 2.89
N VAL A 36 11.10 -2.25 4.07
CA VAL A 36 12.14 -1.25 4.35
C VAL A 36 13.46 -1.91 4.80
N SER A 37 13.43 -2.98 5.60
CA SER A 37 14.62 -3.59 6.19
C SER A 37 15.31 -4.63 5.32
N HIS A 38 14.56 -5.30 4.44
CA HIS A 38 15.13 -6.34 3.58
C HIS A 38 16.14 -5.74 2.61
N SER A 39 17.26 -6.45 2.38
CA SER A 39 18.25 -6.01 1.39
C SER A 39 17.67 -6.06 -0.03
N PRO A 40 18.03 -5.11 -0.91
CA PRO A 40 17.63 -5.15 -2.31
C PRO A 40 18.26 -6.36 -3.01
N ILE A 41 17.50 -7.03 -3.88
CA ILE A 41 17.98 -8.16 -4.65
C ILE A 41 18.56 -7.63 -5.96
N VAL A 42 19.88 -7.57 -6.03
CA VAL A 42 20.63 -6.96 -7.15
C VAL A 42 20.26 -7.59 -8.49
N ASP A 43 20.12 -8.91 -8.55
CA ASP A 43 19.79 -9.62 -9.78
C ASP A 43 18.40 -9.26 -10.30
N ALA A 44 17.40 -9.13 -9.42
CA ALA A 44 16.05 -8.71 -9.78
C ALA A 44 16.03 -7.24 -10.24
N TRP A 45 16.82 -6.37 -9.60
CA TRP A 45 16.97 -4.98 -10.01
C TRP A 45 17.61 -4.85 -11.39
N ASN A 46 18.62 -5.64 -11.70
CA ASN A 46 19.27 -5.66 -13.01
C ASN A 46 18.34 -6.22 -14.10
N ALA A 47 17.49 -7.20 -13.77
CA ALA A 47 16.58 -7.81 -14.72
C ALA A 47 15.39 -6.91 -15.13
N GLY A 48 14.79 -6.17 -14.19
CA GLY A 48 13.56 -5.42 -14.47
C GLY A 48 13.39 -4.12 -13.67
N GLY A 49 14.30 -3.78 -12.77
CA GLY A 49 14.17 -2.61 -11.88
C GLY A 49 14.06 -1.28 -12.63
N SER A 50 14.79 -1.11 -13.73
CA SER A 50 14.72 0.08 -14.58
C SER A 50 13.32 0.30 -15.17
N GLY A 51 12.64 -0.76 -15.57
CA GLY A 51 11.28 -0.68 -16.12
C GLY A 51 10.23 -0.35 -15.03
N ILE A 52 10.43 -0.82 -13.80
CA ILE A 52 9.57 -0.44 -12.66
C ILE A 52 9.73 1.05 -12.35
N ILE A 53 10.96 1.55 -12.29
CA ILE A 53 11.21 2.99 -12.07
C ILE A 53 10.57 3.82 -13.19
N LEU A 54 10.75 3.40 -14.46
CA LEU A 54 10.17 4.11 -15.60
C LEU A 54 8.63 4.10 -15.54
N SER A 55 8.02 2.98 -15.18
CA SER A 55 6.56 2.88 -15.02
C SER A 55 6.03 3.80 -13.91
N LEU A 56 6.78 3.95 -12.82
CA LEU A 56 6.44 4.86 -11.72
C LEU A 56 6.54 6.33 -12.17
N PHE A 57 7.55 6.69 -12.95
CA PHE A 57 7.65 8.04 -13.55
C PHE A 57 6.48 8.31 -14.50
N ILE A 58 6.08 7.36 -15.35
CA ILE A 58 4.92 7.49 -16.23
C ILE A 58 3.64 7.70 -15.41
N LEU A 59 3.47 6.99 -14.32
CA LEU A 59 2.31 7.14 -13.43
C LEU A 59 2.26 8.53 -12.79
N ILE A 60 3.40 9.05 -12.33
CA ILE A 60 3.50 10.42 -11.77
C ILE A 60 3.17 11.46 -12.85
N ILE A 61 3.73 11.34 -14.05
CA ILE A 61 3.45 12.24 -15.16
C ILE A 61 1.98 12.18 -15.54
N LEU A 62 1.40 10.99 -15.65
CA LEU A 62 -0.01 10.80 -15.96
C LEU A 62 -0.93 11.46 -14.93
N SER A 63 -0.64 11.29 -13.65
CA SER A 63 -1.40 11.94 -12.57
C SER A 63 -1.30 13.47 -12.64
N GLY A 64 -0.11 13.99 -12.94
CA GLY A 64 0.12 15.42 -13.18
C GLY A 64 -0.65 15.96 -14.38
N VAL A 65 -0.63 15.24 -15.49
CA VAL A 65 -1.39 15.60 -16.70
C VAL A 65 -2.89 15.61 -16.44
N VAL A 66 -3.42 14.58 -15.76
CA VAL A 66 -4.84 14.51 -15.40
C VAL A 66 -5.23 15.67 -14.47
N TYR A 67 -4.40 15.97 -13.48
CA TYR A 67 -4.63 17.12 -12.58
C TYR A 67 -4.63 18.45 -13.36
N PHE A 68 -3.67 18.66 -14.23
CA PHE A 68 -3.54 19.86 -15.06
C PHE A 68 -4.72 20.02 -16.03
N LEU A 69 -5.10 18.95 -16.73
CA LEU A 69 -6.28 18.95 -17.61
C LEU A 69 -7.57 19.23 -16.84
N ASN A 70 -7.70 18.66 -15.64
CA ASN A 70 -8.86 18.87 -14.77
C ASN A 70 -9.02 20.35 -14.39
N ASN A 71 -7.91 21.07 -14.24
CA ASN A 71 -7.89 22.48 -13.88
C ASN A 71 -8.14 23.40 -15.09
N ILE A 72 -7.58 23.09 -16.25
CA ILE A 72 -7.74 23.88 -17.49
C ILE A 72 -9.14 23.71 -18.10
N LEU A 73 -9.64 22.47 -18.14
CA LEU A 73 -10.93 22.18 -18.78
C LEU A 73 -12.14 22.39 -17.87
N LYS A 74 -12.08 23.27 -16.90
CA LYS A 74 -13.18 23.51 -15.93
C LYS A 74 -14.53 23.82 -16.59
N SER A 75 -14.56 24.43 -17.78
CA SER A 75 -15.77 24.87 -18.47
C SER A 75 -16.11 24.05 -19.73
N ASN A 76 -15.38 22.98 -20.05
CA ASN A 76 -15.55 22.25 -21.30
C ASN A 76 -16.54 21.08 -21.15
N LYS A 77 -17.55 21.01 -22.02
CA LYS A 77 -18.56 19.95 -22.07
C LYS A 77 -17.96 18.54 -22.29
N TYR A 78 -16.81 18.48 -22.97
CA TYR A 78 -16.12 17.21 -23.29
C TYR A 78 -15.01 16.83 -22.30
N LYS A 79 -14.86 17.56 -21.20
CA LYS A 79 -13.83 17.36 -20.19
C LYS A 79 -13.68 15.91 -19.74
N ILE A 80 -14.80 15.28 -19.39
CA ILE A 80 -14.81 13.92 -18.87
C ILE A 80 -14.28 12.93 -19.92
N TRP A 81 -14.69 13.06 -21.17
CA TRP A 81 -14.24 12.19 -22.24
C TRP A 81 -12.75 12.32 -22.55
N ILE A 82 -12.22 13.55 -22.50
CA ILE A 82 -10.79 13.81 -22.69
C ILE A 82 -9.98 13.17 -21.56
N ILE A 83 -10.41 13.32 -20.30
CA ILE A 83 -9.73 12.73 -19.15
C ILE A 83 -9.76 11.20 -19.23
N ILE A 84 -10.90 10.59 -19.55
CA ILE A 84 -11.01 9.13 -19.73
C ILE A 84 -10.06 8.65 -20.82
N PHE A 85 -10.01 9.35 -21.96
CA PHE A 85 -9.13 9.00 -23.08
C PHE A 85 -7.65 9.04 -22.67
N VAL A 86 -7.22 10.07 -21.92
CA VAL A 86 -5.85 10.21 -21.41
C VAL A 86 -5.52 9.09 -20.41
N ILE A 87 -6.46 8.74 -19.53
CA ILE A 87 -6.27 7.64 -18.56
C ILE A 87 -6.13 6.31 -19.30
N VAL A 88 -6.96 6.02 -20.30
CA VAL A 88 -6.90 4.77 -21.06
C VAL A 88 -5.58 4.64 -21.82
N ILE A 89 -5.14 5.71 -22.51
CA ILE A 89 -3.85 5.70 -23.20
C ILE A 89 -2.70 5.53 -22.19
N GLY A 90 -2.73 6.27 -21.09
CA GLY A 90 -1.73 6.18 -20.04
C GLY A 90 -1.65 4.78 -19.43
N TYR A 91 -2.79 4.13 -19.21
CA TYR A 91 -2.85 2.75 -18.72
C TYR A 91 -2.24 1.75 -19.73
N ILE A 92 -2.51 1.91 -21.04
CA ILE A 92 -1.93 1.05 -22.08
C ILE A 92 -0.40 1.22 -22.13
N LEU A 93 0.10 2.45 -22.12
CA LEU A 93 1.54 2.74 -22.11
C LEU A 93 2.21 2.17 -20.87
N LEU A 94 1.57 2.31 -19.71
CA LEU A 94 2.07 1.78 -18.45
C LEU A 94 2.16 0.26 -18.50
N ASN A 95 1.14 -0.43 -19.02
CA ASN A 95 1.13 -1.90 -19.14
C ASN A 95 2.23 -2.44 -20.07
N ILE A 96 2.52 -1.73 -21.17
CA ILE A 96 3.56 -2.14 -22.13
C ILE A 96 4.94 -2.18 -21.49
N ILE A 97 5.22 -1.32 -20.50
CA ILE A 97 6.52 -1.24 -19.85
C ILE A 97 6.52 -2.06 -18.54
N TYR A 98 5.44 -2.01 -17.77
CA TYR A 98 5.33 -2.64 -16.47
C TYR A 98 5.33 -4.18 -16.58
N ARG A 99 4.47 -4.76 -17.43
CA ARG A 99 4.33 -6.22 -17.54
C ARG A 99 5.63 -6.97 -17.88
N PRO A 100 6.39 -6.61 -18.92
CA PRO A 100 7.64 -7.32 -19.22
C PRO A 100 8.67 -7.16 -18.10
N SER A 101 8.68 -6.02 -17.40
CA SER A 101 9.57 -5.79 -16.27
C SER A 101 9.24 -6.67 -15.07
N VAL A 102 7.96 -6.84 -14.75
CA VAL A 102 7.50 -7.76 -13.69
C VAL A 102 7.87 -9.20 -14.05
N ILE A 103 7.55 -9.65 -15.25
CA ILE A 103 7.89 -11.01 -15.71
C ILE A 103 9.40 -11.27 -15.62
N SER A 104 10.22 -10.28 -15.99
CA SER A 104 11.68 -10.40 -15.90
C SER A 104 12.16 -10.54 -14.44
N ILE A 105 11.56 -9.81 -13.50
CA ILE A 105 11.88 -9.88 -12.08
C ILE A 105 11.46 -11.23 -11.49
N GLU A 106 10.24 -11.68 -11.78
CA GLU A 106 9.70 -12.97 -11.32
C GLU A 106 10.49 -14.16 -11.86
N SER A 107 11.07 -14.05 -13.06
CA SER A 107 11.85 -15.12 -13.69
C SER A 107 13.25 -15.31 -13.11
N VAL A 108 13.78 -14.35 -12.35
CA VAL A 108 15.15 -14.41 -11.81
C VAL A 108 15.30 -15.57 -10.81
N ASN A 109 14.35 -15.75 -9.91
CA ASN A 109 14.30 -16.91 -9.00
C ASN A 109 12.88 -17.06 -8.43
N PRO A 110 11.96 -17.71 -9.15
CA PRO A 110 10.53 -17.72 -8.82
C PRO A 110 10.20 -18.25 -7.42
N SER A 111 11.04 -19.16 -6.89
CA SER A 111 10.79 -19.81 -5.60
C SER A 111 11.36 -19.06 -4.39
N LEU A 112 12.32 -18.16 -4.58
CA LEU A 112 13.05 -17.51 -3.49
C LEU A 112 13.08 -15.97 -3.59
N THR A 113 13.14 -15.41 -4.79
CA THR A 113 13.44 -13.99 -5.00
C THR A 113 12.60 -13.35 -6.11
N GLY A 114 11.39 -13.81 -6.36
CA GLY A 114 10.49 -13.27 -7.38
C GLY A 114 10.04 -11.80 -7.14
N TRP A 115 10.80 -11.03 -6.33
CA TRP A 115 10.52 -9.66 -5.96
C TRP A 115 11.81 -8.82 -5.88
N LEU A 116 11.69 -7.49 -5.88
CA LEU A 116 12.83 -6.55 -5.92
C LEU A 116 13.65 -6.47 -4.62
N GLY A 117 13.16 -7.06 -3.53
CA GLY A 117 13.72 -6.84 -2.20
C GLY A 117 13.23 -5.53 -1.57
N GLY A 118 13.83 -5.17 -0.45
CA GLY A 118 13.52 -3.95 0.28
C GLY A 118 14.53 -2.84 0.03
N LEU A 119 14.51 -1.83 0.90
CA LEU A 119 15.42 -0.68 0.83
C LEU A 119 16.78 -0.92 1.53
N GLY A 120 16.92 -2.03 2.26
CA GLY A 120 18.15 -2.35 2.99
C GLY A 120 18.47 -1.40 4.15
N LEU A 121 17.46 -0.70 4.68
CA LEU A 121 17.67 0.25 5.77
C LEU A 121 17.77 -0.45 7.13
N PRO A 122 18.45 0.17 8.13
CA PRO A 122 18.54 -0.38 9.47
C PRO A 122 17.16 -0.66 10.08
N ILE A 123 17.03 -1.75 10.82
CA ILE A 123 15.77 -2.24 11.40
C ILE A 123 15.04 -1.20 12.26
N ILE A 124 15.78 -0.29 12.89
CA ILE A 124 15.22 0.80 13.71
C ILE A 124 14.36 1.74 12.84
N PHE A 125 14.85 2.09 11.65
CA PHE A 125 14.07 2.90 10.70
C PHE A 125 12.86 2.14 10.17
N SER A 126 12.99 0.84 9.95
CA SER A 126 11.89 -0.02 9.50
C SER A 126 10.75 -0.06 10.51
N TRP A 127 11.05 -0.13 11.81
CA TRP A 127 10.03 -0.07 12.86
C TRP A 127 9.28 1.26 12.85
N LEU A 128 10.01 2.35 12.68
CA LEU A 128 9.39 3.68 12.63
C LEU A 128 8.49 3.83 11.40
N VAL A 129 8.96 3.41 10.22
CA VAL A 129 8.16 3.45 8.97
C VAL A 129 6.96 2.52 9.07
N GLY A 130 7.16 1.28 9.51
CA GLY A 130 6.07 0.32 9.70
C GLY A 130 5.03 0.79 10.70
N GLY A 131 5.47 1.38 11.82
CA GLY A 131 4.58 1.96 12.82
C GLY A 131 3.79 3.16 12.29
N LEU A 132 4.43 4.08 11.57
CA LEU A 132 3.76 5.24 10.95
C LEU A 132 2.78 4.81 9.86
N PHE A 133 3.14 3.83 9.05
CA PHE A 133 2.26 3.29 8.02
C PHE A 133 1.01 2.66 8.63
N ALA A 134 1.18 1.77 9.61
CA ALA A 134 0.07 1.15 10.34
C ALA A 134 -0.81 2.20 11.04
N ALA A 135 -0.21 3.22 11.65
CA ALA A 135 -0.93 4.32 12.30
C ALA A 135 -1.72 5.15 11.29
N GLY A 136 -1.17 5.43 10.11
CA GLY A 136 -1.85 6.14 9.04
C GLY A 136 -3.10 5.41 8.54
N VAL A 137 -2.97 4.10 8.29
CA VAL A 137 -4.11 3.25 7.89
C VAL A 137 -5.13 3.15 9.02
N ALA A 138 -4.68 2.94 10.26
CA ALA A 138 -5.56 2.90 11.43
C ALA A 138 -6.31 4.23 11.63
N PHE A 139 -5.65 5.36 11.40
CA PHE A 139 -6.29 6.69 11.46
C PHE A 139 -7.37 6.86 10.39
N ALA A 140 -7.08 6.45 9.14
CA ALA A 140 -8.06 6.54 8.05
C ALA A 140 -9.30 5.67 8.32
N ILE A 141 -9.10 4.44 8.78
CA ILE A 141 -10.18 3.51 9.13
C ILE A 141 -10.91 3.99 10.39
N GLY A 142 -10.18 4.44 11.40
CA GLY A 142 -10.73 4.98 12.64
C GLY A 142 -11.66 6.16 12.39
N LYS A 143 -11.30 7.07 11.48
CA LYS A 143 -12.14 8.21 11.11
C LYS A 143 -13.53 7.81 10.59
N VAL A 144 -13.62 6.65 9.94
CA VAL A 144 -14.89 6.11 9.44
C VAL A 144 -15.63 5.30 10.50
N THR A 145 -14.90 4.53 11.32
CA THR A 145 -15.49 3.56 12.22
C THR A 145 -15.81 4.10 13.63
N LEU A 146 -15.11 5.16 14.10
CA LEU A 146 -15.30 5.70 15.45
C LEU A 146 -16.68 6.33 15.69
N GLY A 147 -17.46 6.59 14.65
CA GLY A 147 -18.86 7.02 14.76
C GLY A 147 -19.85 5.90 15.11
N LEU A 148 -19.41 4.64 15.10
CA LEU A 148 -20.26 3.48 15.38
C LEU A 148 -20.37 3.22 16.88
N ARG A 149 -21.49 2.60 17.32
CA ARG A 149 -21.60 2.08 18.69
C ARG A 149 -20.56 0.98 18.90
N SER A 150 -20.13 0.81 20.17
CA SER A 150 -19.06 -0.08 20.57
C SER A 150 -19.16 -1.50 19.96
N ASP A 151 -20.36 -2.08 19.97
CA ASP A 151 -20.61 -3.44 19.47
C ASP A 151 -20.40 -3.52 17.92
N TYR A 152 -20.91 -2.53 17.21
CA TYR A 152 -20.73 -2.43 15.74
C TYR A 152 -19.29 -2.09 15.38
N LEU A 153 -18.61 -1.30 16.19
CA LEU A 153 -17.21 -0.97 16.03
C LEU A 153 -16.33 -2.23 16.10
N ALA A 154 -16.60 -3.11 17.09
CA ALA A 154 -15.87 -4.37 17.23
C ALA A 154 -16.02 -5.27 15.99
N ILE A 155 -17.25 -5.44 15.49
CA ILE A 155 -17.53 -6.26 14.32
C ILE A 155 -16.91 -5.63 13.05
N ALA A 156 -17.04 -4.32 12.87
CA ALA A 156 -16.49 -3.61 11.74
C ALA A 156 -14.94 -3.69 11.69
N THR A 157 -14.28 -3.49 12.84
CA THR A 157 -12.82 -3.57 12.92
C THR A 157 -12.31 -5.00 12.71
N LEU A 158 -13.03 -6.02 13.21
CA LEU A 158 -12.72 -7.41 12.92
C LEU A 158 -12.83 -7.68 11.41
N GLY A 159 -13.94 -7.31 10.77
CA GLY A 159 -14.13 -7.51 9.34
C GLY A 159 -13.08 -6.82 8.48
N ILE A 160 -12.70 -5.59 8.83
CA ILE A 160 -11.63 -4.85 8.14
C ILE A 160 -10.29 -5.57 8.32
N SER A 161 -9.99 -6.05 9.53
CA SER A 161 -8.77 -6.81 9.81
C SER A 161 -8.67 -8.09 8.97
N GLU A 162 -9.76 -8.85 8.88
CA GLU A 162 -9.82 -10.06 8.06
C GLU A 162 -9.66 -9.75 6.56
N ILE A 163 -10.23 -8.67 6.07
CA ILE A 163 -10.02 -8.22 4.68
C ILE A 163 -8.54 -7.90 4.45
N ILE A 164 -7.91 -7.15 5.34
CA ILE A 164 -6.49 -6.80 5.23
C ILE A 164 -5.63 -8.07 5.20
N ILE A 165 -5.85 -8.98 6.16
CA ILE A 165 -5.09 -10.24 6.25
C ILE A 165 -5.34 -11.12 5.02
N SER A 166 -6.57 -11.17 4.52
CA SER A 166 -6.93 -11.93 3.34
C SER A 166 -6.24 -11.39 2.08
N VAL A 167 -6.21 -10.08 1.91
CA VAL A 167 -5.48 -9.44 0.81
C VAL A 167 -3.99 -9.75 0.89
N LEU A 168 -3.38 -9.61 2.07
CA LEU A 168 -1.97 -9.92 2.27
C LEU A 168 -1.61 -11.40 2.03
N LYS A 169 -2.56 -12.31 2.25
CA LYS A 169 -2.36 -13.75 2.00
C LYS A 169 -2.66 -14.16 0.55
N SER A 170 -3.53 -13.43 -0.15
CA SER A 170 -3.90 -13.76 -1.52
C SER A 170 -2.89 -13.28 -2.55
N GLU A 171 -2.05 -12.32 -2.20
CA GLU A 171 -0.95 -11.89 -3.04
C GLU A 171 0.21 -12.89 -2.88
N GLU A 172 0.57 -13.56 -3.93
CA GLU A 172 1.79 -14.39 -4.04
C GLU A 172 2.99 -13.44 -4.22
N TRP A 173 3.57 -13.06 -3.09
CA TRP A 173 4.77 -12.17 -3.04
C TRP A 173 6.05 -12.95 -3.35
#